data_98353ce7abc9e4c973427b95f9d35bd1
#
_entry.id   98353ce7abc9e4c973427b95f9d35bd1
#
_cell.length_a   1.000
_cell.length_b   1.000
_cell.length_c   1.000
_cell.angle_alpha   90.00
_cell.angle_beta   90.00
_cell.angle_gamma   90.00
#
_symmetry.space_group_name_H-M   'P 1'
#
loop_
_entity.id
_entity.type
_entity.pdbx_description
1 polymer ?
#
loop_
_entity_poly.entity_id
_entity_poly.type
_entity_poly.pdbx_seq_one_letter_code
_entity_poly.pdbx_strand_id
1 'polypeptide(L)'
;YMKKYIKNIVPATFMMLALGATSCIGDLDVDPIDPNIDTNVDLNGLFNKCYANMALAGNGGANGDCDIDGLDGGTTGFIRQLFNSNELTTDEAICGWGDEGVASFCYNTYNASHPMLNGFYARLTTGITYCNQYLAMAGDTDATMSAEIRFVRALHYFLLMDGWGNIPFTLEPMTKPEQRSRAQMYEWLEQELIGIEPALSEAKAKKSTDAGYGRVDKAACWLLLSRLYLNSEIYTGTAQWQKAKEYADKVIKSSYRLNTVGKGGWTAYQMLFMGDNGETDAAYEALLPLLQDGLTTTSWGTSLFLIAGCFDGEMHANPNDLTATNGVSAQNWGGNRARPDLIRKFFPQNDAPELPSYDMYVAAKDDRALFDGVGRTLNNEDVSTFKSGYAIAKFTNFKTDGSAGHDATFADTDYFLLRVAEAYLTFAEADARLNGGNTTSEGTQAVNSIRSRAHASTRTNAYSLDDICDEWSREFYFEGRRRMDLIRFNRYGGNNNYTWQWKGGSYEGRSFDAHLNIFAIPTNELTANSNLTQNPGY
;
A
#
# COMPACT_ATOMS: atom_id res chain seq x y z
N TYR A 1 -54.34 5.78 -25.29
CA TYR A 1 -53.12 6.58 -25.44
C TYR A 1 -51.86 5.71 -25.60
N MET A 2 -51.79 4.51 -25.03
CA MET A 2 -50.65 3.61 -25.08
C MET A 2 -50.45 2.82 -26.41
N LYS A 3 -51.50 2.61 -27.18
CA LYS A 3 -51.45 1.89 -28.47
C LYS A 3 -50.83 2.71 -29.65
N LYS A 4 -50.66 4.03 -29.49
CA LYS A 4 -50.10 4.90 -30.53
C LYS A 4 -48.57 4.99 -30.50
N TYR A 5 -47.96 4.70 -29.37
CA TYR A 5 -46.49 4.73 -29.22
C TYR A 5 -45.80 3.43 -29.66
N ILE A 6 -46.49 2.30 -29.59
CA ILE A 6 -45.90 0.99 -29.96
C ILE A 6 -45.74 0.82 -31.49
N LYS A 7 -46.56 1.54 -32.28
CA LYS A 7 -46.45 1.47 -33.74
C LYS A 7 -45.27 2.20 -34.36
N ASN A 8 -44.68 3.15 -33.62
CA ASN A 8 -43.55 3.92 -34.12
C ASN A 8 -42.17 3.45 -33.65
N ILE A 9 -42.13 2.53 -32.66
CA ILE A 9 -40.87 1.97 -32.13
C ILE A 9 -40.35 0.79 -32.95
N VAL A 10 -41.25 -0.02 -33.50
CA VAL A 10 -40.88 -1.23 -34.29
C VAL A 10 -40.16 -0.91 -35.60
N PRO A 11 -40.52 0.14 -36.37
CA PRO A 11 -39.75 0.45 -37.59
C PRO A 11 -38.40 1.13 -37.28
N ALA A 12 -38.26 1.86 -36.17
CA ALA A 12 -36.98 2.47 -35.79
C ALA A 12 -35.94 1.43 -35.35
N THR A 13 -36.37 0.41 -34.59
CA THR A 13 -35.48 -0.68 -34.15
C THR A 13 -35.06 -1.60 -35.30
N PHE A 14 -35.97 -1.82 -36.30
CA PHE A 14 -35.62 -2.60 -37.50
C PHE A 14 -34.71 -1.83 -38.45
N MET A 15 -34.81 -0.50 -38.50
CA MET A 15 -33.95 0.36 -39.30
C MET A 15 -32.54 0.48 -38.70
N MET A 16 -32.39 0.43 -37.37
CA MET A 16 -31.08 0.38 -36.69
C MET A 16 -30.38 -0.96 -36.89
N LEU A 17 -31.12 -2.08 -36.94
CA LEU A 17 -30.53 -3.40 -37.21
C LEU A 17 -30.12 -3.57 -38.68
N ALA A 18 -30.76 -2.87 -39.61
CA ALA A 18 -30.41 -2.94 -41.05
C ALA A 18 -29.20 -2.06 -41.41
N LEU A 19 -28.93 -1.03 -40.63
CA LEU A 19 -27.76 -0.13 -40.80
C LEU A 19 -26.48 -0.71 -40.20
N GLY A 20 -26.56 -1.69 -39.29
CA GLY A 20 -25.40 -2.38 -38.74
C GLY A 20 -24.74 -3.41 -39.64
N ALA A 21 -25.29 -3.69 -40.83
CA ALA A 21 -24.79 -4.71 -41.74
C ALA A 21 -23.97 -4.19 -42.93
N THR A 22 -23.81 -2.86 -43.06
CA THR A 22 -23.00 -2.23 -44.12
C THR A 22 -21.98 -1.26 -43.52
N SER A 23 -21.14 -1.73 -42.62
CA SER A 23 -20.06 -0.94 -42.10
C SER A 23 -18.90 -0.88 -43.09
N CYS A 24 -18.81 0.20 -43.82
CA CYS A 24 -17.55 0.65 -44.43
C CYS A 24 -16.73 1.33 -43.37
N ILE A 25 -15.42 1.10 -43.35
CA ILE A 25 -14.40 1.55 -42.37
C ILE A 25 -14.33 3.11 -42.23
N GLY A 26 -15.11 3.87 -42.98
CA GLY A 26 -15.19 5.34 -42.93
C GLY A 26 -16.32 5.93 -42.07
N ASP A 27 -17.22 5.10 -41.54
CA ASP A 27 -18.41 5.57 -40.79
C ASP A 27 -18.20 5.58 -39.24
N LEU A 28 -16.97 5.41 -38.81
CA LEU A 28 -16.62 5.46 -37.37
C LEU A 28 -16.31 6.87 -36.85
N ASP A 29 -16.31 7.88 -37.74
CA ASP A 29 -16.15 9.30 -37.38
C ASP A 29 -17.51 10.03 -37.27
N VAL A 30 -18.48 9.43 -36.61
CA VAL A 30 -19.75 10.11 -36.31
C VAL A 30 -19.64 10.77 -34.94
N ASP A 31 -19.80 12.08 -34.92
CA ASP A 31 -20.01 12.81 -33.68
C ASP A 31 -21.17 12.20 -32.90
N PRO A 32 -21.05 11.98 -31.59
CA PRO A 32 -22.13 11.43 -30.78
C PRO A 32 -23.37 12.29 -30.88
N ILE A 33 -24.52 11.67 -31.03
CA ILE A 33 -25.83 12.35 -31.08
C ILE A 33 -26.19 12.95 -29.72
N ASP A 34 -25.56 12.49 -28.64
CA ASP A 34 -25.70 13.08 -27.31
C ASP A 34 -24.63 14.15 -27.10
N PRO A 35 -25.00 15.44 -26.98
CA PRO A 35 -24.05 16.55 -26.79
C PRO A 35 -23.31 16.47 -25.44
N ASN A 36 -23.68 15.56 -24.54
CA ASN A 36 -22.99 15.34 -23.26
C ASN A 36 -21.93 14.22 -23.34
N ILE A 37 -21.81 13.55 -24.49
CA ILE A 37 -20.71 12.60 -24.70
C ILE A 37 -19.50 13.38 -25.21
N ASP A 38 -18.54 13.60 -24.33
CA ASP A 38 -17.24 14.16 -24.73
C ASP A 38 -16.45 13.11 -25.50
N THR A 39 -16.29 13.32 -26.82
CA THR A 39 -15.46 12.48 -27.69
C THR A 39 -13.97 12.82 -27.59
N ASN A 40 -13.64 13.91 -26.94
CA ASN A 40 -12.27 14.35 -26.78
C ASN A 40 -11.72 13.81 -25.47
N VAL A 41 -11.35 12.52 -25.46
CA VAL A 41 -10.79 11.90 -24.25
C VAL A 41 -9.44 12.51 -23.95
N ASP A 42 -9.32 13.12 -22.78
CA ASP A 42 -8.03 13.56 -22.24
C ASP A 42 -7.19 12.35 -21.81
N LEU A 43 -6.37 11.87 -22.73
CA LEU A 43 -5.46 10.74 -22.44
C LEU A 43 -4.47 11.06 -21.32
N ASN A 44 -4.04 12.31 -21.17
CA ASN A 44 -3.15 12.70 -20.08
C ASN A 44 -3.89 12.68 -18.74
N GLY A 45 -5.13 13.15 -18.72
CA GLY A 45 -5.99 13.05 -17.54
C GLY A 45 -6.24 11.61 -17.14
N LEU A 46 -6.50 10.72 -18.11
CA LEU A 46 -6.70 9.29 -17.83
C LEU A 46 -5.41 8.60 -17.37
N PHE A 47 -4.26 8.95 -17.95
CA PHE A 47 -2.94 8.50 -17.47
C PHE A 47 -2.73 8.88 -16.00
N ASN A 48 -2.96 10.15 -15.67
CA ASN A 48 -2.84 10.62 -14.29
C ASN A 48 -3.83 9.93 -13.36
N LYS A 49 -5.06 9.65 -13.83
CA LYS A 49 -6.08 8.93 -13.04
C LYS A 49 -5.65 7.52 -12.66
N CYS A 50 -4.89 6.83 -13.51
CA CYS A 50 -4.36 5.51 -13.20
C CYS A 50 -3.44 5.54 -11.96
N TYR A 51 -2.57 6.55 -11.85
CA TYR A 51 -1.76 6.77 -10.65
C TYR A 51 -2.59 7.29 -9.48
N ALA A 52 -3.46 8.27 -9.73
CA ALA A 52 -4.26 8.94 -8.71
C ALA A 52 -5.26 8.01 -8.01
N ASN A 53 -5.62 6.88 -8.60
CA ASN A 53 -6.44 5.86 -7.96
C ASN A 53 -5.88 5.38 -6.60
N MET A 54 -4.57 5.43 -6.43
CA MET A 54 -3.90 5.08 -5.18
C MET A 54 -3.82 6.25 -4.17
N ALA A 55 -4.07 7.47 -4.62
CA ALA A 55 -3.98 8.68 -3.80
C ALA A 55 -5.34 9.35 -3.51
N LEU A 56 -6.33 9.16 -4.37
CA LEU A 56 -7.65 9.80 -4.27
C LEU A 56 -8.78 8.77 -4.32
N ALA A 57 -9.90 9.11 -3.71
CA ALA A 57 -11.13 8.30 -3.78
C ALA A 57 -12.12 8.79 -4.85
N GLY A 58 -11.77 9.86 -5.59
CA GLY A 58 -12.58 10.47 -6.64
C GLY A 58 -12.06 11.85 -7.00
N ASN A 59 -12.67 12.50 -7.98
CA ASN A 59 -12.23 13.80 -8.49
C ASN A 59 -12.87 15.00 -7.75
N GLY A 60 -13.86 14.77 -6.89
CA GLY A 60 -14.63 15.82 -6.19
C GLY A 60 -14.00 16.32 -4.89
N GLY A 61 -12.76 15.94 -4.58
CA GLY A 61 -12.10 16.21 -3.30
C GLY A 61 -12.63 15.35 -2.16
N ALA A 62 -12.25 15.67 -0.93
CA ALA A 62 -12.53 14.85 0.26
C ALA A 62 -14.02 14.70 0.58
N ASN A 63 -14.82 15.71 0.27
CA ASN A 63 -16.27 15.73 0.51
C ASN A 63 -17.08 15.51 -0.79
N GLY A 64 -16.41 15.20 -1.89
CA GLY A 64 -17.04 14.83 -3.14
C GLY A 64 -17.45 13.37 -3.18
N ASP A 65 -18.14 12.99 -4.24
CA ASP A 65 -18.56 11.62 -4.46
C ASP A 65 -17.34 10.71 -4.71
N CYS A 66 -17.39 9.54 -4.11
CA CYS A 66 -16.46 8.46 -4.43
C CYS A 66 -16.66 8.04 -5.89
N ASP A 67 -15.56 7.75 -6.58
CA ASP A 67 -15.59 7.25 -7.96
C ASP A 67 -15.97 5.75 -8.08
N ILE A 68 -16.36 5.14 -6.98
CA ILE A 68 -16.87 3.77 -6.92
C ILE A 68 -18.31 3.82 -6.41
N ASP A 69 -19.24 3.49 -7.29
CA ASP A 69 -20.68 3.57 -7.01
C ASP A 69 -21.09 2.76 -5.77
N GLY A 70 -21.88 3.38 -4.93
CA GLY A 70 -22.44 2.76 -3.72
C GLY A 70 -21.47 2.61 -2.55
N LEU A 71 -20.25 3.10 -2.66
CA LEU A 71 -19.24 3.10 -1.61
C LEU A 71 -18.75 4.52 -1.30
N ASP A 72 -18.24 4.73 -0.10
CA ASP A 72 -17.66 6.00 0.31
C ASP A 72 -16.12 6.02 0.20
N GLY A 73 -15.52 7.20 0.22
CA GLY A 73 -14.09 7.38 0.11
C GLY A 73 -13.29 6.77 1.28
N GLY A 74 -13.86 6.78 2.49
CA GLY A 74 -13.20 6.20 3.66
C GLY A 74 -13.10 4.67 3.59
N THR A 75 -14.15 4.02 3.08
CA THR A 75 -14.18 2.56 2.91
C THR A 75 -13.32 2.08 1.73
N THR A 76 -13.08 2.93 0.73
CA THR A 76 -12.36 2.58 -0.50
C THR A 76 -10.96 3.17 -0.62
N GLY A 77 -10.56 4.09 0.24
CA GLY A 77 -9.26 4.76 0.16
C GLY A 77 -8.10 3.77 0.15
N PHE A 78 -7.27 3.83 -0.90
CA PHE A 78 -6.21 2.84 -1.13
C PHE A 78 -5.24 2.73 0.05
N ILE A 79 -4.69 3.84 0.53
CA ILE A 79 -3.69 3.83 1.63
C ILE A 79 -4.34 3.33 2.92
N ARG A 80 -5.57 3.80 3.24
CA ARG A 80 -6.29 3.36 4.43
C ARG A 80 -6.53 1.85 4.42
N GLN A 81 -7.01 1.31 3.29
CA GLN A 81 -7.37 -0.11 3.24
C GLN A 81 -6.15 -1.02 3.07
N LEU A 82 -5.08 -0.53 2.44
CA LEU A 82 -3.79 -1.21 2.45
C LEU A 82 -3.27 -1.33 3.89
N PHE A 83 -3.33 -0.25 4.68
CA PHE A 83 -2.97 -0.26 6.10
C PHE A 83 -3.88 -1.20 6.89
N ASN A 84 -5.18 -1.02 6.82
CA ASN A 84 -6.13 -1.81 7.62
C ASN A 84 -5.96 -3.32 7.39
N SER A 85 -5.88 -3.74 6.13
CA SER A 85 -5.79 -5.16 5.78
C SER A 85 -4.43 -5.79 6.08
N ASN A 86 -3.35 -5.02 6.06
CA ASN A 86 -1.98 -5.54 6.21
C ASN A 86 -1.29 -5.15 7.52
N GLU A 87 -1.89 -4.29 8.34
CA GLU A 87 -1.32 -3.86 9.63
C GLU A 87 -2.23 -4.19 10.82
N LEU A 88 -3.53 -3.88 10.76
CA LEU A 88 -4.46 -4.20 11.85
C LEU A 88 -4.63 -5.70 12.08
N THR A 89 -4.38 -6.49 11.07
CA THR A 89 -4.46 -7.96 11.09
C THR A 89 -3.21 -8.63 11.69
N THR A 90 -2.23 -7.86 12.14
CA THR A 90 -0.87 -8.33 12.44
C THR A 90 -0.41 -8.02 13.86
N ASP A 91 0.84 -8.31 14.16
CA ASP A 91 1.52 -8.04 15.41
C ASP A 91 1.91 -6.56 15.62
N GLU A 92 1.60 -5.67 14.67
CA GLU A 92 2.05 -4.27 14.71
C GLU A 92 1.00 -3.29 15.24
N ALA A 93 -0.24 -3.38 14.74
CA ALA A 93 -1.24 -2.34 14.94
C ALA A 93 -2.57 -2.88 15.49
N ILE A 94 -3.25 -2.00 16.24
CA ILE A 94 -4.63 -2.21 16.69
C ILE A 94 -5.38 -0.88 16.61
N CYS A 95 -6.71 -0.93 16.46
CA CYS A 95 -7.57 0.24 16.37
C CYS A 95 -8.86 0.02 17.15
N GLY A 96 -9.29 1.04 17.88
CA GLY A 96 -10.50 0.99 18.70
C GLY A 96 -11.73 1.66 18.07
N TRP A 97 -11.67 2.12 16.81
CA TRP A 97 -12.82 2.74 16.16
C TRP A 97 -13.96 1.78 15.94
N GLY A 98 -15.18 2.31 16.03
CA GLY A 98 -16.41 1.54 15.81
C GLY A 98 -16.83 1.38 14.35
N ASP A 99 -16.02 1.82 13.38
CA ASP A 99 -16.28 1.63 11.95
C ASP A 99 -16.44 0.13 11.66
N GLU A 100 -17.47 -0.22 10.91
CA GLU A 100 -17.74 -1.63 10.57
C GLU A 100 -16.54 -2.24 9.83
N GLY A 101 -16.03 -3.34 10.36
CA GLY A 101 -14.88 -4.07 9.83
C GLY A 101 -13.56 -3.84 10.56
N VAL A 102 -13.39 -2.74 11.32
CA VAL A 102 -12.14 -2.47 12.05
C VAL A 102 -11.86 -3.57 13.08
N ALA A 103 -12.84 -3.90 13.92
CA ALA A 103 -12.68 -4.93 14.95
C ALA A 103 -12.36 -6.31 14.34
N SER A 104 -12.98 -6.67 13.24
CA SER A 104 -12.73 -7.97 12.59
C SER A 104 -11.34 -8.06 11.94
N PHE A 105 -10.77 -6.96 11.50
CA PHE A 105 -9.34 -6.92 11.16
C PHE A 105 -8.46 -7.18 12.39
N CYS A 106 -8.72 -6.43 13.46
CA CYS A 106 -7.90 -6.52 14.69
C CYS A 106 -7.93 -7.92 15.33
N TYR A 107 -9.02 -8.66 15.15
CA TYR A 107 -9.24 -9.97 15.77
C TYR A 107 -9.14 -11.15 14.79
N ASN A 108 -8.75 -10.90 13.53
CA ASN A 108 -8.64 -11.93 12.49
C ASN A 108 -9.94 -12.73 12.29
N THR A 109 -11.09 -12.03 12.24
CA THR A 109 -12.42 -12.61 12.07
C THR A 109 -13.12 -12.13 10.80
N TYR A 110 -12.39 -11.61 9.85
CA TYR A 110 -12.89 -11.13 8.57
C TYR A 110 -13.48 -12.28 7.71
N ASN A 111 -14.46 -11.94 6.88
CA ASN A 111 -15.17 -12.87 6.01
C ASN A 111 -15.61 -12.22 4.70
N ALA A 112 -16.40 -12.93 3.88
CA ALA A 112 -16.87 -12.47 2.56
C ALA A 112 -17.79 -11.23 2.59
N SER A 113 -18.35 -10.88 3.74
CA SER A 113 -19.23 -9.72 3.92
C SER A 113 -18.50 -8.51 4.52
N HIS A 114 -17.19 -8.56 4.65
CA HIS A 114 -16.40 -7.50 5.28
C HIS A 114 -16.40 -6.23 4.41
N PRO A 115 -16.93 -5.08 4.91
CA PRO A 115 -17.17 -3.90 4.07
C PRO A 115 -15.87 -3.24 3.57
N MET A 116 -14.82 -3.22 4.39
CA MET A 116 -13.55 -2.60 4.03
C MET A 116 -12.71 -3.47 3.10
N LEU A 117 -12.79 -4.80 3.21
CA LEU A 117 -12.19 -5.71 2.22
C LEU A 117 -12.91 -5.61 0.88
N ASN A 118 -14.24 -5.49 0.90
CA ASN A 118 -15.01 -5.18 -0.31
C ASN A 118 -14.57 -3.84 -0.92
N GLY A 119 -14.43 -2.81 -0.10
CA GLY A 119 -13.97 -1.49 -0.54
C GLY A 119 -12.57 -1.52 -1.14
N PHE A 120 -11.64 -2.25 -0.54
CA PHE A 120 -10.27 -2.38 -1.07
C PHE A 120 -10.22 -3.18 -2.37
N TYR A 121 -10.94 -4.30 -2.42
CA TYR A 121 -11.12 -5.07 -3.65
C TYR A 121 -11.68 -4.20 -4.80
N ALA A 122 -12.73 -3.43 -4.52
CA ALA A 122 -13.33 -2.52 -5.48
C ALA A 122 -12.36 -1.42 -5.92
N ARG A 123 -11.57 -0.85 -5.00
CA ARG A 123 -10.55 0.15 -5.33
C ARG A 123 -9.49 -0.43 -6.27
N LEU A 124 -9.03 -1.64 -6.04
CA LEU A 124 -8.03 -2.30 -6.87
C LEU A 124 -8.59 -2.64 -8.26
N THR A 125 -9.79 -3.20 -8.34
CA THR A 125 -10.43 -3.53 -9.62
C THR A 125 -10.80 -2.29 -10.44
N THR A 126 -11.21 -1.20 -9.78
CA THR A 126 -11.44 0.10 -10.42
C THR A 126 -10.15 0.66 -11.02
N GLY A 127 -9.03 0.58 -10.30
CA GLY A 127 -7.73 0.99 -10.81
C GLY A 127 -7.31 0.18 -12.05
N ILE A 128 -7.56 -1.12 -12.05
CA ILE A 128 -7.32 -1.98 -13.23
C ILE A 128 -8.20 -1.53 -14.40
N THR A 129 -9.46 -1.18 -14.15
CA THR A 129 -10.37 -0.67 -15.19
C THR A 129 -9.83 0.62 -15.82
N TYR A 130 -9.34 1.56 -15.03
CA TYR A 130 -8.71 2.78 -15.55
C TYR A 130 -7.48 2.47 -16.40
N CYS A 131 -6.63 1.56 -15.95
CA CYS A 131 -5.45 1.14 -16.71
C CYS A 131 -5.83 0.46 -18.04
N ASN A 132 -6.80 -0.44 -18.03
CA ASN A 132 -7.29 -1.10 -19.25
C ASN A 132 -7.87 -0.09 -20.22
N GLN A 133 -8.64 0.90 -19.71
CA GLN A 133 -9.22 1.96 -20.54
C GLN A 133 -8.13 2.82 -21.19
N TYR A 134 -7.13 3.25 -20.40
CA TYR A 134 -6.01 4.01 -20.94
C TYR A 134 -5.27 3.24 -22.04
N LEU A 135 -4.94 1.99 -21.79
CA LEU A 135 -4.17 1.18 -22.74
C LEU A 135 -4.94 0.88 -24.03
N ALA A 136 -6.27 0.69 -23.93
CA ALA A 136 -7.13 0.51 -25.11
C ALA A 136 -7.21 1.77 -25.98
N MET A 137 -7.24 2.95 -25.35
CA MET A 137 -7.38 4.24 -26.03
C MET A 137 -6.06 4.81 -26.52
N ALA A 138 -4.98 4.67 -25.74
CA ALA A 138 -3.66 5.20 -26.10
C ALA A 138 -2.98 4.39 -27.20
N GLY A 139 -3.27 3.08 -27.30
CA GLY A 139 -2.60 2.19 -28.24
C GLY A 139 -1.07 2.27 -28.10
N ASP A 140 -0.36 2.41 -29.22
CA ASP A 140 1.10 2.51 -29.29
C ASP A 140 1.62 3.96 -29.33
N THR A 141 0.83 4.95 -28.90
CA THR A 141 1.15 6.37 -29.02
C THR A 141 2.41 6.75 -28.25
N ASP A 142 2.58 6.21 -27.04
CA ASP A 142 3.76 6.43 -26.19
C ASP A 142 4.11 5.14 -25.45
N ALA A 143 5.19 4.51 -25.88
CA ALA A 143 5.62 3.21 -25.33
C ALA A 143 6.01 3.28 -23.85
N THR A 144 6.61 4.38 -23.41
CA THR A 144 7.00 4.57 -22.00
C THR A 144 5.79 4.77 -21.12
N MET A 145 4.86 5.66 -21.50
CA MET A 145 3.62 5.86 -20.74
C MET A 145 2.78 4.58 -20.68
N SER A 146 2.69 3.84 -21.78
CA SER A 146 2.00 2.54 -21.80
C SER A 146 2.67 1.51 -20.87
N ALA A 147 3.99 1.45 -20.85
CA ALA A 147 4.73 0.58 -19.92
C ALA A 147 4.49 0.96 -18.45
N GLU A 148 4.44 2.25 -18.13
CA GLU A 148 4.13 2.74 -16.79
C GLU A 148 2.72 2.31 -16.35
N ILE A 149 1.71 2.47 -17.20
CA ILE A 149 0.33 2.06 -16.87
C ILE A 149 0.20 0.54 -16.79
N ARG A 150 0.93 -0.21 -17.59
CA ARG A 150 1.02 -1.67 -17.44
C ARG A 150 1.66 -2.06 -16.11
N PHE A 151 2.66 -1.30 -15.64
CA PHE A 151 3.21 -1.48 -14.30
C PHE A 151 2.18 -1.19 -13.21
N VAL A 152 1.47 -0.07 -13.28
CA VAL A 152 0.43 0.28 -12.30
C VAL A 152 -0.66 -0.79 -12.26
N ARG A 153 -1.10 -1.29 -13.42
CA ARG A 153 -2.03 -2.42 -13.51
C ARG A 153 -1.47 -3.68 -12.88
N ALA A 154 -0.22 -4.02 -13.15
CA ALA A 154 0.46 -5.16 -12.54
C ALA A 154 0.55 -5.04 -11.02
N LEU A 155 0.83 -3.86 -10.50
CA LEU A 155 0.84 -3.61 -9.05
C LEU A 155 -0.53 -3.84 -8.42
N HIS A 156 -1.62 -3.38 -9.04
CA HIS A 156 -2.98 -3.64 -8.58
C HIS A 156 -3.30 -5.14 -8.60
N TYR A 157 -2.95 -5.84 -9.66
CA TYR A 157 -3.11 -7.30 -9.74
C TYR A 157 -2.24 -8.05 -8.72
N PHE A 158 -1.04 -7.57 -8.45
CA PHE A 158 -0.19 -8.13 -7.39
C PHE A 158 -0.87 -8.05 -6.02
N LEU A 159 -1.42 -6.89 -5.68
CA LEU A 159 -2.12 -6.69 -4.40
C LEU A 159 -3.40 -7.54 -4.30
N LEU A 160 -4.15 -7.69 -5.39
CA LEU A 160 -5.29 -8.60 -5.45
C LEU A 160 -4.85 -10.06 -5.25
N MET A 161 -3.82 -10.50 -5.96
CA MET A 161 -3.30 -11.86 -5.84
C MET A 161 -2.77 -12.14 -4.44
N ASP A 162 -2.02 -11.23 -3.84
CA ASP A 162 -1.51 -11.36 -2.48
C ASP A 162 -2.65 -11.47 -1.45
N GLY A 163 -3.67 -10.62 -1.59
CA GLY A 163 -4.81 -10.59 -0.68
C GLY A 163 -5.81 -11.73 -0.88
N TRP A 164 -6.25 -11.95 -2.12
CA TRP A 164 -7.39 -12.82 -2.44
C TRP A 164 -7.03 -14.12 -3.17
N GLY A 165 -5.79 -14.31 -3.55
CA GLY A 165 -5.32 -15.56 -4.18
C GLY A 165 -5.84 -15.75 -5.60
N ASN A 166 -6.98 -16.43 -5.74
CA ASN A 166 -7.66 -16.62 -7.02
C ASN A 166 -8.50 -15.39 -7.34
N ILE A 167 -8.22 -14.70 -8.44
CA ILE A 167 -8.74 -13.36 -8.71
C ILE A 167 -9.32 -13.21 -10.11
N PRO A 168 -10.24 -12.24 -10.32
CA PRO A 168 -10.72 -11.91 -11.66
C PRO A 168 -9.58 -11.30 -12.49
N PHE A 169 -9.52 -11.66 -13.75
CA PHE A 169 -8.49 -11.20 -14.67
C PHE A 169 -9.06 -10.83 -16.03
N THR A 170 -8.79 -9.62 -16.47
CA THR A 170 -9.01 -9.16 -17.84
C THR A 170 -8.04 -8.03 -18.17
N LEU A 171 -7.64 -7.95 -19.43
CA LEU A 171 -6.84 -6.84 -19.98
C LEU A 171 -7.68 -5.94 -20.89
N GLU A 172 -8.95 -6.30 -21.09
CA GLU A 172 -9.87 -5.61 -22.00
C GLU A 172 -10.93 -4.83 -21.23
N PRO A 173 -11.17 -3.56 -21.57
CA PRO A 173 -12.27 -2.81 -20.98
C PRO A 173 -13.61 -3.45 -21.29
N MET A 174 -14.59 -3.26 -20.40
CA MET A 174 -15.97 -3.73 -20.59
C MET A 174 -16.14 -5.24 -20.78
N THR A 175 -15.11 -6.02 -20.47
CA THR A 175 -15.14 -7.48 -20.55
C THR A 175 -15.36 -8.08 -19.17
N LYS A 176 -16.29 -9.05 -19.07
CA LYS A 176 -16.51 -9.82 -17.85
C LYS A 176 -15.26 -10.66 -17.56
N PRO A 177 -14.57 -10.45 -16.43
CA PRO A 177 -13.31 -11.13 -16.17
C PRO A 177 -13.53 -12.63 -15.88
N GLU A 178 -12.56 -13.43 -16.29
CA GLU A 178 -12.43 -14.83 -15.86
C GLU A 178 -11.61 -14.92 -14.59
N GLN A 179 -11.79 -15.98 -13.82
CA GLN A 179 -10.95 -16.22 -12.65
C GLN A 179 -9.64 -16.88 -13.06
N ARG A 180 -8.53 -16.36 -12.55
CA ARG A 180 -7.23 -17.02 -12.60
C ARG A 180 -6.78 -17.45 -11.22
N SER A 181 -6.11 -18.61 -11.16
CA SER A 181 -5.48 -19.07 -9.92
C SER A 181 -4.30 -18.18 -9.54
N ARG A 182 -3.93 -18.21 -8.27
CA ARG A 182 -2.78 -17.48 -7.75
C ARG A 182 -1.49 -17.79 -8.51
N ALA A 183 -1.25 -19.06 -8.83
CA ALA A 183 -0.09 -19.49 -9.60
C ALA A 183 -0.11 -18.94 -11.04
N GLN A 184 -1.27 -18.94 -11.69
CA GLN A 184 -1.43 -18.33 -13.02
C GLN A 184 -1.20 -16.81 -12.98
N MET A 185 -1.65 -16.14 -11.93
CA MET A 185 -1.40 -14.70 -11.76
C MET A 185 0.07 -14.40 -11.50
N TYR A 186 0.75 -15.23 -10.70
CA TYR A 186 2.19 -15.11 -10.50
C TYR A 186 2.97 -15.19 -11.83
N GLU A 187 2.65 -16.18 -12.65
CA GLU A 187 3.27 -16.36 -13.95
C GLU A 187 3.01 -15.16 -14.88
N TRP A 188 1.78 -14.68 -14.93
CA TRP A 188 1.45 -13.48 -15.71
C TRP A 188 2.19 -12.25 -15.23
N LEU A 189 2.25 -12.02 -13.91
CA LEU A 189 2.95 -10.89 -13.31
C LEU A 189 4.44 -10.92 -13.64
N GLU A 190 5.08 -12.07 -13.54
CA GLU A 190 6.49 -12.22 -13.93
C GLU A 190 6.72 -11.84 -15.39
N GLN A 191 5.93 -12.41 -16.29
CA GLN A 191 6.03 -12.15 -17.73
C GLN A 191 5.74 -10.69 -18.08
N GLU A 192 4.71 -10.11 -17.47
CA GLU A 192 4.32 -8.71 -17.69
C GLU A 192 5.41 -7.74 -17.24
N LEU A 193 5.93 -7.90 -16.03
CA LEU A 193 6.96 -7.03 -15.48
C LEU A 193 8.28 -7.14 -16.26
N ILE A 194 8.71 -8.34 -16.64
CA ILE A 194 9.88 -8.53 -17.49
C ILE A 194 9.66 -7.89 -18.87
N GLY A 195 8.45 -8.05 -19.43
CA GLY A 195 8.12 -7.55 -20.76
C GLY A 195 8.09 -6.02 -20.87
N ILE A 196 7.69 -5.32 -19.81
CA ILE A 196 7.61 -3.83 -19.83
C ILE A 196 8.94 -3.16 -19.50
N GLU A 197 9.85 -3.83 -18.83
CA GLU A 197 11.11 -3.24 -18.35
C GLU A 197 11.86 -2.45 -19.44
N PRO A 198 12.07 -2.96 -20.67
CA PRO A 198 12.82 -2.24 -21.69
C PRO A 198 12.22 -0.90 -22.10
N ALA A 199 10.91 -0.72 -21.98
CA ALA A 199 10.20 0.51 -22.36
C ALA A 199 10.08 1.53 -21.23
N LEU A 200 10.35 1.13 -19.99
CA LEU A 200 10.35 2.04 -18.84
C LEU A 200 11.56 2.98 -18.89
N SER A 201 11.41 4.16 -18.29
CA SER A 201 12.51 5.10 -18.10
C SER A 201 13.65 4.47 -17.30
N GLU A 202 14.87 4.91 -17.56
CA GLU A 202 16.04 4.46 -16.81
C GLU A 202 15.90 4.77 -15.31
N ALA A 203 16.43 3.86 -14.49
CA ALA A 203 16.39 3.99 -13.04
C ALA A 203 17.13 5.25 -12.58
N LYS A 204 16.39 6.22 -12.05
CA LYS A 204 16.92 7.50 -11.59
C LYS A 204 16.16 8.02 -10.38
N ALA A 205 16.85 8.16 -9.27
CA ALA A 205 16.32 8.82 -8.08
C ALA A 205 15.99 10.30 -8.37
N LYS A 206 14.85 10.77 -7.87
CA LYS A 206 14.28 12.09 -8.18
C LYS A 206 13.75 12.75 -6.92
N LYS A 207 13.76 14.09 -6.91
CA LYS A 207 13.00 14.93 -6.00
C LYS A 207 11.75 15.49 -6.68
N SER A 208 10.85 16.08 -5.94
CA SER A 208 9.62 16.70 -6.46
C SER A 208 9.88 17.81 -7.50
N THR A 209 11.05 18.41 -7.50
CA THR A 209 11.49 19.41 -8.50
C THR A 209 11.97 18.80 -9.81
N ASP A 210 12.23 17.50 -9.86
CA ASP A 210 12.70 16.81 -11.05
C ASP A 210 11.52 16.34 -11.90
N ALA A 211 11.68 16.38 -13.22
CA ALA A 211 10.68 15.83 -14.13
C ALA A 211 10.50 14.33 -13.91
N GLY A 212 9.25 13.88 -13.88
CA GLY A 212 8.89 12.49 -13.70
C GLY A 212 8.91 12.00 -12.25
N TYR A 213 9.06 12.87 -11.26
CA TYR A 213 8.84 12.50 -9.87
C TYR A 213 7.40 11.98 -9.68
N GLY A 214 7.27 10.86 -8.98
CA GLY A 214 5.99 10.17 -8.82
C GLY A 214 5.65 9.17 -9.93
N ARG A 215 6.42 9.14 -11.03
CA ARG A 215 6.27 8.16 -12.11
C ARG A 215 7.29 7.02 -11.94
N VAL A 216 6.85 5.79 -12.23
CA VAL A 216 7.69 4.60 -12.11
C VAL A 216 8.74 4.54 -13.20
N ASP A 217 9.86 3.91 -12.87
CA ASP A 217 10.95 3.61 -13.77
C ASP A 217 11.39 2.13 -13.65
N LYS A 218 12.49 1.77 -14.28
CA LYS A 218 13.02 0.39 -14.22
C LYS A 218 13.29 -0.09 -12.79
N ALA A 219 13.71 0.80 -11.88
CA ALA A 219 13.98 0.39 -10.50
C ALA A 219 12.71 -0.04 -9.76
N ALA A 220 11.58 0.65 -9.96
CA ALA A 220 10.30 0.23 -9.40
C ALA A 220 9.87 -1.15 -9.93
N CYS A 221 10.10 -1.41 -11.22
CA CYS A 221 9.86 -2.70 -11.84
C CYS A 221 10.73 -3.81 -11.20
N TRP A 222 12.01 -3.56 -11.03
CA TRP A 222 12.93 -4.52 -10.36
C TRP A 222 12.51 -4.78 -8.91
N LEU A 223 12.10 -3.77 -8.18
CA LEU A 223 11.66 -3.93 -6.79
C LEU A 223 10.40 -4.79 -6.70
N LEU A 224 9.40 -4.55 -7.55
CA LEU A 224 8.18 -5.36 -7.57
C LEU A 224 8.48 -6.82 -7.99
N LEU A 225 9.36 -7.03 -8.96
CA LEU A 225 9.86 -8.37 -9.30
C LEU A 225 10.56 -9.04 -8.12
N SER A 226 11.42 -8.32 -7.40
CA SER A 226 12.10 -8.88 -6.22
C SER A 226 11.11 -9.29 -5.13
N ARG A 227 10.06 -8.51 -4.91
CA ARG A 227 8.96 -8.82 -3.98
C ARG A 227 8.18 -10.06 -4.43
N LEU A 228 7.86 -10.13 -5.71
CA LEU A 228 7.19 -11.29 -6.31
C LEU A 228 8.01 -12.57 -6.10
N TYR A 229 9.30 -12.52 -6.40
CA TYR A 229 10.20 -13.67 -6.24
C TYR A 229 10.43 -14.06 -4.78
N LEU A 230 10.54 -13.08 -3.88
CA LEU A 230 10.70 -13.36 -2.45
C LEU A 230 9.51 -14.15 -1.87
N ASN A 231 8.31 -13.88 -2.37
CA ASN A 231 7.07 -14.52 -1.96
C ASN A 231 6.65 -15.70 -2.86
N SER A 232 7.48 -16.12 -3.80
CA SER A 232 7.15 -17.14 -4.80
C SER A 232 6.71 -18.47 -4.18
N GLU A 233 7.37 -18.92 -3.12
CA GLU A 233 7.02 -20.16 -2.42
C GLU A 233 5.59 -20.13 -1.88
N ILE A 234 5.14 -18.97 -1.36
CA ILE A 234 3.78 -18.79 -0.88
C ILE A 234 2.77 -18.81 -2.04
N TYR A 235 3.11 -18.19 -3.17
CA TYR A 235 2.19 -18.06 -4.30
C TYR A 235 2.12 -19.29 -5.19
N THR A 236 3.20 -20.06 -5.29
CA THR A 236 3.34 -21.16 -6.26
C THR A 236 3.76 -22.50 -5.64
N GLY A 237 4.21 -22.51 -4.40
CA GLY A 237 4.84 -23.68 -3.77
C GLY A 237 6.31 -23.86 -4.14
N THR A 238 6.88 -23.02 -5.00
CA THR A 238 8.28 -23.09 -5.47
C THR A 238 9.03 -21.81 -5.12
N ALA A 239 10.13 -21.93 -4.38
CA ALA A 239 10.97 -20.79 -4.01
C ALA A 239 11.75 -20.25 -5.21
N GLN A 240 11.94 -18.91 -5.23
CA GLN A 240 12.73 -18.19 -6.23
C GLN A 240 13.68 -17.18 -5.57
N TRP A 241 14.30 -17.55 -4.48
CA TRP A 241 15.11 -16.63 -3.66
C TRP A 241 16.34 -16.10 -4.39
N GLN A 242 16.94 -16.88 -5.30
CA GLN A 242 18.07 -16.40 -6.11
C GLN A 242 17.64 -15.20 -7.00
N LYS A 243 16.50 -15.31 -7.67
CA LYS A 243 15.94 -14.20 -8.47
C LYS A 243 15.56 -13.00 -7.60
N ALA A 244 14.99 -13.23 -6.42
CA ALA A 244 14.69 -12.17 -5.47
C ALA A 244 15.95 -11.37 -5.10
N LYS A 245 17.04 -12.08 -4.78
CA LYS A 245 18.34 -11.48 -4.45
C LYS A 245 18.91 -10.67 -5.63
N GLU A 246 18.87 -11.23 -6.83
CA GLU A 246 19.40 -10.58 -8.05
C GLU A 246 18.66 -9.27 -8.37
N TYR A 247 17.32 -9.26 -8.33
CA TYR A 247 16.55 -8.06 -8.62
C TYR A 247 16.64 -7.01 -7.50
N ALA A 248 16.71 -7.43 -6.24
CA ALA A 248 17.00 -6.53 -5.14
C ALA A 248 18.38 -5.86 -5.30
N ASP A 249 19.40 -6.61 -5.71
CA ASP A 249 20.74 -6.09 -5.97
C ASP A 249 20.76 -5.03 -7.09
N LYS A 250 19.97 -5.21 -8.14
CA LYS A 250 19.79 -4.19 -9.19
C LYS A 250 19.29 -2.86 -8.62
N VAL A 251 18.31 -2.91 -7.72
CA VAL A 251 17.78 -1.71 -7.06
C VAL A 251 18.84 -1.07 -6.16
N ILE A 252 19.54 -1.84 -5.35
CA ILE A 252 20.62 -1.36 -4.46
C ILE A 252 21.72 -0.66 -5.25
N LYS A 253 22.08 -1.18 -6.42
CA LYS A 253 23.12 -0.62 -7.30
C LYS A 253 22.64 0.55 -8.17
N SER A 254 21.36 0.89 -8.15
CA SER A 254 20.81 2.05 -8.86
C SER A 254 21.18 3.37 -8.15
N SER A 255 20.73 4.49 -8.71
CA SER A 255 20.89 5.79 -8.06
C SER A 255 19.97 6.02 -6.86
N TYR A 256 18.93 5.20 -6.68
CA TYR A 256 18.13 5.21 -5.45
C TYR A 256 18.99 4.80 -4.27
N ARG A 257 18.81 5.48 -3.14
CA ARG A 257 19.67 5.27 -1.98
C ARG A 257 18.95 5.56 -0.67
N LEU A 258 19.42 4.94 0.39
CA LEU A 258 18.98 5.24 1.74
C LEU A 258 19.28 6.72 2.07
N ASN A 259 18.33 7.40 2.66
CA ASN A 259 18.56 8.70 3.27
C ASN A 259 19.35 8.47 4.57
N THR A 260 20.54 9.04 4.67
CA THR A 260 21.47 8.82 5.78
C THR A 260 21.80 10.09 6.56
N VAL A 261 21.32 11.24 6.10
CA VAL A 261 21.63 12.54 6.69
C VAL A 261 20.33 13.23 7.13
N GLY A 262 20.23 13.54 8.40
CA GLY A 262 19.13 14.32 8.98
C GLY A 262 19.22 15.80 8.57
N LYS A 263 18.13 16.54 8.80
CA LYS A 263 18.03 17.97 8.50
C LYS A 263 17.12 18.67 9.51
N GLY A 264 17.49 19.86 9.94
CA GLY A 264 16.66 20.69 10.81
C GLY A 264 16.39 20.10 12.19
N GLY A 265 17.26 19.22 12.68
CA GLY A 265 17.07 18.48 13.94
C GLY A 265 16.28 17.18 13.80
N TRP A 266 15.75 16.88 12.61
CA TRP A 266 15.07 15.62 12.32
C TRP A 266 16.06 14.57 11.86
N THR A 267 15.84 13.32 12.25
CA THR A 267 16.68 12.20 11.82
C THR A 267 16.44 11.87 10.34
N ALA A 268 17.39 11.20 9.71
CA ALA A 268 17.25 10.74 8.33
C ALA A 268 16.02 9.84 8.13
N TYR A 269 15.68 9.01 9.12
CA TYR A 269 14.50 8.16 9.07
C TYR A 269 13.19 8.96 9.18
N GLN A 270 13.11 9.91 10.11
CA GLN A 270 11.92 10.77 10.25
C GLN A 270 11.60 11.52 8.96
N MET A 271 12.61 11.97 8.23
CA MET A 271 12.44 12.73 6.99
C MET A 271 11.66 11.96 5.91
N LEU A 272 11.65 10.63 5.95
CA LEU A 272 10.89 9.80 5.00
C LEU A 272 9.36 9.98 5.12
N PHE A 273 8.90 10.46 6.26
CA PHE A 273 7.48 10.49 6.64
C PHE A 273 7.01 11.90 7.01
N MET A 274 7.66 12.93 6.49
CA MET A 274 7.39 14.34 6.77
C MET A 274 6.77 15.06 5.57
N GLY A 275 6.18 16.22 5.81
CA GLY A 275 5.45 16.99 4.79
C GLY A 275 6.27 17.50 3.61
N ASP A 276 7.58 17.55 3.73
CA ASP A 276 8.51 17.91 2.65
C ASP A 276 9.39 16.72 2.19
N ASN A 277 8.93 15.48 2.41
CA ASN A 277 9.71 14.28 2.07
C ASN A 277 10.00 14.16 0.57
N GLY A 278 9.18 14.72 -0.30
CA GLY A 278 9.43 14.80 -1.75
C GLY A 278 10.44 15.88 -2.15
N GLU A 279 10.70 16.86 -1.28
CA GLU A 279 11.58 18.01 -1.58
C GLU A 279 13.00 17.83 -1.05
N THR A 280 13.20 16.92 -0.10
CA THR A 280 14.48 16.64 0.55
C THR A 280 15.16 15.40 -0.04
N ASP A 281 16.36 15.08 0.44
CA ASP A 281 17.08 13.87 0.03
C ASP A 281 16.35 12.57 0.42
N ALA A 282 15.35 12.64 1.31
CA ALA A 282 14.45 11.53 1.59
C ALA A 282 13.76 10.99 0.32
N ALA A 283 13.45 11.85 -0.65
CA ALA A 283 12.84 11.48 -1.92
C ALA A 283 13.67 10.48 -2.73
N TYR A 284 14.99 10.47 -2.57
CA TYR A 284 15.88 9.54 -3.26
C TYR A 284 15.75 8.09 -2.78
N GLU A 285 15.00 7.87 -1.71
CA GLU A 285 14.62 6.55 -1.23
C GLU A 285 13.34 6.02 -1.91
N ALA A 286 12.50 6.91 -2.45
CA ALA A 286 11.19 6.61 -2.99
C ALA A 286 11.25 6.17 -4.46
N LEU A 287 10.94 4.91 -4.75
CA LEU A 287 10.79 4.38 -6.11
C LEU A 287 9.39 4.63 -6.66
N LEU A 288 8.39 4.62 -5.79
CA LEU A 288 7.01 5.02 -6.11
C LEU A 288 6.42 5.78 -4.92
N PRO A 289 6.58 7.10 -4.89
CA PRO A 289 5.82 7.94 -3.97
C PRO A 289 4.40 8.13 -4.50
N LEU A 290 3.40 7.98 -3.64
CA LEU A 290 2.04 8.43 -3.89
C LEU A 290 1.95 9.89 -3.47
N LEU A 291 1.78 10.78 -4.45
CA LEU A 291 1.95 12.21 -4.27
C LEU A 291 0.80 12.84 -3.48
N GLN A 292 1.15 13.69 -2.54
CA GLN A 292 0.23 14.46 -1.70
C GLN A 292 0.69 15.94 -1.67
N ASP A 293 -0.23 16.88 -1.76
CA ASP A 293 0.11 18.31 -1.71
C ASP A 293 -0.76 19.13 -0.73
N GLY A 294 -1.71 18.48 -0.08
CA GLY A 294 -2.62 19.12 0.87
C GLY A 294 -3.62 20.08 0.23
N LEU A 295 -3.55 20.34 -1.07
CA LEU A 295 -4.37 21.30 -1.80
C LEU A 295 -5.24 20.63 -2.86
N THR A 296 -4.64 19.87 -3.77
CA THR A 296 -5.34 19.16 -4.85
C THR A 296 -5.58 17.70 -4.52
N THR A 297 -4.75 17.09 -3.69
CA THR A 297 -4.90 15.71 -3.20
C THR A 297 -5.65 15.70 -1.86
N THR A 298 -6.90 16.13 -1.86
CA THR A 298 -7.74 16.21 -0.66
C THR A 298 -8.58 14.95 -0.50
N SER A 299 -8.13 14.02 0.35
CA SER A 299 -8.82 12.76 0.64
C SER A 299 -8.57 12.33 2.08
N TRP A 300 -9.58 11.70 2.71
CA TRP A 300 -9.51 11.23 4.09
C TRP A 300 -8.71 9.93 4.23
N GLY A 301 -8.61 9.12 3.21
CA GLY A 301 -7.97 7.80 3.23
C GLY A 301 -6.54 7.77 2.69
N THR A 302 -5.80 8.87 2.79
CA THR A 302 -4.43 9.05 2.31
C THR A 302 -3.40 9.02 3.46
N SER A 303 -2.24 9.64 3.28
CA SER A 303 -1.27 9.85 4.37
C SER A 303 -1.85 10.61 5.57
N LEU A 304 -2.87 11.46 5.34
CA LEU A 304 -3.63 12.06 6.44
C LEU A 304 -4.20 11.02 7.39
N PHE A 305 -4.70 9.90 6.89
CA PHE A 305 -5.19 8.80 7.72
C PHE A 305 -4.09 8.23 8.64
N LEU A 306 -2.86 8.09 8.12
CA LEU A 306 -1.72 7.59 8.88
C LEU A 306 -1.20 8.61 9.90
N ILE A 307 -1.39 9.89 9.64
CA ILE A 307 -1.06 10.97 10.57
C ILE A 307 -2.16 11.10 11.62
N ALA A 308 -3.33 11.57 11.23
CA ALA A 308 -4.42 11.91 12.15
C ALA A 308 -4.96 10.70 12.90
N GLY A 309 -5.00 9.53 12.28
CA GLY A 309 -5.46 8.29 12.91
C GLY A 309 -4.56 7.77 14.02
N CYS A 310 -3.31 8.26 14.10
CA CYS A 310 -2.31 7.83 15.08
C CYS A 310 -2.04 8.86 16.20
N PHE A 311 -2.67 10.03 16.16
CA PHE A 311 -2.48 11.10 17.13
C PHE A 311 -3.76 11.42 17.88
N ASP A 312 -3.62 11.78 19.16
CA ASP A 312 -4.60 12.54 19.91
C ASP A 312 -4.15 14.01 20.07
N GLY A 313 -4.99 14.85 20.69
CA GLY A 313 -4.68 16.27 20.88
C GLY A 313 -3.63 16.58 21.94
N GLU A 314 -3.11 15.57 22.65
CA GLU A 314 -2.13 15.72 23.72
C GLU A 314 -0.70 15.36 23.26
N MET A 315 -0.57 14.66 22.15
CA MET A 315 0.73 14.26 21.59
C MET A 315 1.41 15.42 20.86
N HIS A 316 2.73 15.44 20.89
CA HIS A 316 3.56 16.41 20.17
C HIS A 316 4.73 15.69 19.51
N ALA A 317 4.80 15.74 18.18
CA ALA A 317 5.90 15.12 17.45
C ALA A 317 7.13 16.05 17.32
N ASN A 318 6.92 17.37 17.40
CA ASN A 318 7.99 18.36 17.29
C ASN A 318 8.35 18.91 18.68
N PRO A 319 9.54 18.64 19.21
CA PRO A 319 9.95 19.12 20.52
C PRO A 319 10.13 20.65 20.59
N ASN A 320 10.25 21.31 19.43
CA ASN A 320 10.43 22.76 19.34
C ASN A 320 9.11 23.53 19.22
N ASP A 321 7.99 22.82 19.04
CA ASP A 321 6.65 23.41 18.99
C ASP A 321 5.63 22.50 19.70
N LEU A 322 5.46 22.75 20.98
CA LEU A 322 4.51 22.01 21.81
C LEU A 322 3.07 22.55 21.70
N THR A 323 2.81 23.50 20.79
CA THR A 323 1.46 23.96 20.48
C THR A 323 0.83 23.19 19.32
N ALA A 324 1.65 22.54 18.50
CA ALA A 324 1.22 21.72 17.38
C ALA A 324 1.46 20.22 17.65
N THR A 325 0.52 19.38 17.24
CA THR A 325 0.59 17.92 17.48
C THR A 325 1.37 17.19 16.38
N ASN A 326 0.94 17.30 15.12
CA ASN A 326 1.38 16.46 14.02
C ASN A 326 1.60 17.20 12.68
N GLY A 327 1.37 18.52 12.66
CA GLY A 327 1.51 19.35 11.44
C GLY A 327 0.26 19.47 10.57
N VAL A 328 -0.85 18.80 10.91
CA VAL A 328 -2.21 19.06 10.41
C VAL A 328 -3.07 19.50 11.58
N SER A 329 -3.36 20.78 11.65
CA SER A 329 -3.98 21.38 12.84
C SER A 329 -5.29 20.72 13.18
N ALA A 330 -5.77 20.44 14.25
CA ALA A 330 -7.07 19.86 14.65
C ALA A 330 -7.43 18.48 14.05
N GLN A 331 -6.53 17.82 13.34
CA GLN A 331 -6.74 16.46 12.82
C GLN A 331 -6.06 15.43 13.73
N ASN A 332 -6.78 15.04 14.80
CA ASN A 332 -6.31 14.11 15.83
C ASN A 332 -7.44 13.12 16.09
N TRP A 333 -7.44 12.01 15.37
CA TRP A 333 -8.57 11.06 15.39
C TRP A 333 -8.39 9.92 16.39
N GLY A 334 -7.18 9.68 16.86
CA GLY A 334 -6.84 8.77 17.94
C GLY A 334 -7.45 7.37 17.84
N GLY A 335 -6.90 6.51 17.01
CA GLY A 335 -7.43 5.16 16.81
C GLY A 335 -6.35 4.11 16.64
N ASN A 336 -5.50 4.27 15.61
CA ASN A 336 -4.42 3.35 15.29
C ASN A 336 -3.26 3.53 16.27
N ARG A 337 -2.83 2.46 16.90
CA ARG A 337 -1.71 2.45 17.82
C ARG A 337 -0.97 1.11 17.82
N ALA A 338 0.17 1.06 18.48
CA ALA A 338 1.00 -0.13 18.50
C ALA A 338 0.39 -1.24 19.38
N ARG A 339 0.55 -2.49 18.92
CA ARG A 339 0.52 -3.64 19.82
C ARG A 339 1.84 -3.70 20.59
N PRO A 340 1.86 -4.23 21.81
CA PRO A 340 3.09 -4.33 22.59
C PRO A 340 4.18 -5.15 21.87
N ASP A 341 3.79 -6.06 21.01
CA ASP A 341 4.68 -6.90 20.20
C ASP A 341 5.58 -6.08 19.27
N LEU A 342 5.10 -4.97 18.72
CA LEU A 342 5.90 -4.03 17.95
C LEU A 342 6.92 -3.32 18.86
N ILE A 343 6.48 -2.80 19.99
CA ILE A 343 7.33 -2.04 20.92
C ILE A 343 8.46 -2.93 21.46
N ARG A 344 8.19 -4.19 21.76
CA ARG A 344 9.18 -5.15 22.25
C ARG A 344 10.31 -5.44 21.27
N LYS A 345 10.12 -5.21 19.98
CA LYS A 345 11.21 -5.34 18.99
C LYS A 345 12.30 -4.26 19.16
N PHE A 346 11.95 -3.15 19.78
CA PHE A 346 12.88 -2.05 20.13
C PHE A 346 13.30 -2.10 21.61
N PHE A 347 12.47 -2.67 22.47
CA PHE A 347 12.68 -2.81 23.91
C PHE A 347 12.45 -4.26 24.33
N PRO A 348 13.39 -5.19 24.01
CA PRO A 348 13.17 -6.62 24.18
C PRO A 348 13.10 -7.09 25.64
N GLN A 349 13.53 -6.24 26.59
CA GLN A 349 13.42 -6.51 28.03
C GLN A 349 12.05 -6.09 28.60
N ASN A 350 11.10 -5.70 27.75
CA ASN A 350 9.79 -5.19 28.16
C ASN A 350 9.88 -3.95 29.06
N ASP A 351 10.86 -3.12 28.83
CA ASP A 351 11.27 -1.95 29.62
C ASP A 351 11.09 -0.62 28.87
N ALA A 352 10.17 -0.59 27.88
CA ALA A 352 9.88 0.62 27.12
C ALA A 352 9.43 1.76 28.07
N PRO A 353 10.12 2.91 28.03
CA PRO A 353 9.81 4.04 28.92
C PRO A 353 8.53 4.77 28.48
N GLU A 354 7.94 5.52 29.41
CA GLU A 354 6.83 6.43 29.12
C GLU A 354 7.37 7.80 28.67
N LEU A 355 7.84 7.87 27.42
CA LEU A 355 8.45 9.06 26.83
C LEU A 355 7.67 9.53 25.60
N PRO A 356 7.75 10.84 25.27
CA PRO A 356 7.29 11.33 23.97
C PRO A 356 8.18 10.80 22.84
N SER A 357 7.67 10.83 21.62
CA SER A 357 8.34 10.20 20.46
C SER A 357 9.74 10.75 20.19
N TYR A 358 9.97 12.04 20.42
CA TYR A 358 11.27 12.68 20.19
C TYR A 358 12.35 12.30 21.23
N ASP A 359 11.96 11.68 22.35
CA ASP A 359 12.88 11.10 23.34
C ASP A 359 12.90 9.57 23.26
N MET A 360 11.83 8.96 22.75
CA MET A 360 11.67 7.50 22.69
C MET A 360 12.74 6.86 21.81
N TYR A 361 12.98 7.39 20.62
CA TYR A 361 13.97 6.81 19.72
C TYR A 361 15.40 6.94 20.24
N VAL A 362 15.67 7.97 21.04
CA VAL A 362 16.95 8.14 21.74
C VAL A 362 17.13 7.05 22.80
N ALA A 363 16.09 6.80 23.61
CA ALA A 363 16.09 5.73 24.61
C ALA A 363 16.24 4.33 23.97
N ALA A 364 15.59 4.11 22.85
CA ALA A 364 15.68 2.86 22.09
C ALA A 364 17.04 2.66 21.40
N LYS A 365 17.82 3.73 21.22
CA LYS A 365 19.04 3.75 20.39
C LYS A 365 18.75 3.24 18.96
N ASP A 366 17.61 3.66 18.42
CA ASP A 366 17.14 3.31 17.09
C ASP A 366 16.17 4.41 16.63
N ASP A 367 16.53 5.15 15.60
CA ASP A 367 15.77 6.31 15.10
C ASP A 367 14.37 5.93 14.60
N ARG A 368 14.11 4.64 14.39
CA ARG A 368 12.81 4.12 13.94
C ARG A 368 11.80 3.97 15.08
N ALA A 369 12.21 4.04 16.32
CA ALA A 369 11.32 3.92 17.49
C ALA A 369 10.53 5.22 17.73
N LEU A 370 9.63 5.54 16.83
CA LEU A 370 8.84 6.78 16.84
C LEU A 370 7.51 6.58 17.56
N PHE A 371 7.59 6.20 18.84
CA PHE A 371 6.45 5.88 19.70
C PHE A 371 6.24 6.97 20.75
N ASP A 372 4.98 7.23 21.09
CA ASP A 372 4.60 8.05 22.23
C ASP A 372 4.00 7.17 23.32
N GLY A 373 4.66 7.14 24.49
CA GLY A 373 4.24 6.35 25.64
C GLY A 373 3.70 7.20 26.80
N VAL A 374 3.62 8.52 26.64
CA VAL A 374 3.23 9.43 27.75
C VAL A 374 1.79 9.18 28.17
N GLY A 375 1.61 8.78 29.44
CA GLY A 375 0.28 8.49 30.00
C GLY A 375 -0.41 7.29 29.34
N ARG A 376 0.34 6.35 28.79
CA ARG A 376 -0.16 5.17 28.08
C ARG A 376 0.31 3.89 28.74
N THR A 377 -0.46 2.82 28.54
CA THR A 377 0.00 1.47 28.90
C THR A 377 0.73 0.84 27.71
N LEU A 378 1.69 -0.04 27.99
CA LEU A 378 2.34 -0.81 26.92
C LEU A 378 1.39 -1.80 26.28
N ASN A 379 0.58 -2.49 27.08
CA ASN A 379 -0.41 -3.47 26.65
C ASN A 379 -1.71 -2.80 26.20
N ASN A 380 -2.40 -3.43 25.24
CA ASN A 380 -3.73 -3.00 24.79
C ASN A 380 -4.82 -3.69 25.66
N GLU A 381 -4.93 -3.30 26.92
CA GLU A 381 -5.87 -3.91 27.87
C GLU A 381 -7.33 -3.55 27.54
N ASP A 382 -7.56 -2.35 27.05
CA ASP A 382 -8.84 -1.86 26.56
C ASP A 382 -8.68 -1.35 25.11
N VAL A 383 -9.12 -2.17 24.14
CA VAL A 383 -8.98 -1.83 22.71
C VAL A 383 -9.77 -0.56 22.35
N SER A 384 -10.86 -0.26 23.03
CA SER A 384 -11.69 0.93 22.79
C SER A 384 -11.03 2.24 23.25
N THR A 385 -10.01 2.16 24.12
CA THR A 385 -9.31 3.32 24.69
C THR A 385 -7.98 3.58 23.99
N PHE A 386 -7.86 4.72 23.32
CA PHE A 386 -6.66 5.07 22.56
C PHE A 386 -5.36 5.08 23.39
N LYS A 387 -5.43 5.43 24.69
CA LYS A 387 -4.28 5.40 25.60
C LYS A 387 -3.90 4.00 26.10
N SER A 388 -4.68 2.97 25.77
CA SER A 388 -4.34 1.56 26.01
C SER A 388 -3.47 1.02 24.86
N GLY A 389 -2.21 1.35 24.91
CA GLY A 389 -1.17 1.09 23.92
C GLY A 389 -0.34 2.33 23.60
N TYR A 390 0.92 2.14 23.20
CA TYR A 390 1.77 3.24 22.77
C TYR A 390 1.29 3.76 21.40
N ALA A 391 1.23 5.08 21.25
CA ALA A 391 0.87 5.71 19.99
C ALA A 391 2.07 5.78 19.04
N ILE A 392 1.78 6.02 17.77
CA ILE A 392 2.77 6.05 16.69
C ILE A 392 2.87 7.48 16.15
N ALA A 393 4.05 8.08 16.22
CA ALA A 393 4.37 9.39 15.66
C ALA A 393 5.28 9.30 14.43
N LYS A 394 5.14 8.23 13.66
CA LYS A 394 5.99 7.97 12.47
C LYS A 394 5.68 8.91 11.33
N PHE A 395 4.41 9.06 10.97
CA PHE A 395 3.95 9.97 9.92
C PHE A 395 3.53 11.31 10.52
N THR A 396 4.06 12.39 9.98
CA THR A 396 3.68 13.77 10.35
C THR A 396 3.57 14.65 9.11
N ASN A 397 2.96 15.82 9.25
CA ASN A 397 2.92 16.84 8.21
C ASN A 397 3.80 18.07 8.55
N PHE A 398 4.75 17.92 9.47
CA PHE A 398 5.79 18.91 9.66
C PHE A 398 6.79 18.86 8.50
N LYS A 399 7.31 20.03 8.13
CA LYS A 399 8.47 20.14 7.25
C LYS A 399 9.76 20.13 8.06
N THR A 400 10.88 19.85 7.41
CA THR A 400 12.20 19.80 8.09
C THR A 400 12.65 21.14 8.67
N ASP A 401 12.04 22.27 8.26
CA ASP A 401 12.23 23.58 8.88
C ASP A 401 11.34 23.81 10.12
N GLY A 402 10.50 22.85 10.47
CA GLY A 402 9.58 22.89 11.61
C GLY A 402 8.21 23.49 11.30
N SER A 403 8.00 24.05 10.09
CA SER A 403 6.69 24.58 9.67
C SER A 403 5.71 23.45 9.37
N ALA A 404 4.41 23.77 9.41
CA ALA A 404 3.34 22.88 8.95
C ALA A 404 3.25 22.87 7.42
N GLY A 405 2.48 21.92 6.86
CA GLY A 405 2.18 21.85 5.45
C GLY A 405 1.25 22.96 4.93
N HIS A 406 0.81 22.85 3.69
CA HIS A 406 0.04 23.88 3.00
C HIS A 406 -1.37 24.07 3.55
N ASP A 407 -1.99 23.01 4.06
CA ASP A 407 -3.37 23.03 4.53
C ASP A 407 -3.47 22.56 6.00
N ALA A 408 -4.46 23.11 6.71
CA ALA A 408 -4.69 22.76 8.11
C ALA A 408 -5.32 21.37 8.29
N THR A 409 -5.91 20.80 7.25
CA THR A 409 -6.65 19.55 7.27
C THR A 409 -5.95 18.44 6.49
N PHE A 410 -5.48 18.73 5.27
CA PHE A 410 -4.93 17.73 4.36
C PHE A 410 -3.40 17.76 4.32
N ALA A 411 -2.81 16.57 4.23
CA ALA A 411 -1.38 16.39 4.34
C ALA A 411 -0.64 16.59 3.00
N ASP A 412 0.57 17.12 3.09
CA ASP A 412 1.55 17.16 2.00
C ASP A 412 2.42 15.91 1.91
N THR A 413 2.47 15.13 2.98
CA THR A 413 3.36 13.98 3.11
C THR A 413 3.09 12.94 2.05
N ASP A 414 4.02 12.75 1.13
CA ASP A 414 3.96 11.66 0.15
C ASP A 414 4.02 10.31 0.86
N TYR A 415 3.26 9.35 0.38
CA TYR A 415 3.36 7.97 0.87
C TYR A 415 4.29 7.17 -0.04
N PHE A 416 5.43 6.75 0.48
CA PHE A 416 6.42 5.98 -0.26
C PHE A 416 6.00 4.50 -0.32
N LEU A 417 5.16 4.16 -1.29
CA LEU A 417 4.63 2.80 -1.46
C LEU A 417 5.74 1.80 -1.79
N LEU A 418 6.70 2.20 -2.60
CA LEU A 418 7.90 1.44 -2.92
C LEU A 418 9.13 2.28 -2.57
N ARG A 419 10.00 1.78 -1.70
CA ARG A 419 11.22 2.48 -1.30
C ARG A 419 12.42 1.53 -1.20
N VAL A 420 13.61 2.09 -1.38
CA VAL A 420 14.85 1.32 -1.57
C VAL A 420 15.22 0.42 -0.39
N ALA A 421 14.81 0.78 0.83
CA ALA A 421 15.05 -0.06 2.02
C ALA A 421 14.49 -1.47 1.88
N GLU A 422 13.39 -1.64 1.14
CA GLU A 422 12.83 -2.96 0.83
C GLU A 422 13.82 -3.83 0.05
N ALA A 423 14.58 -3.26 -0.86
CA ALA A 423 15.58 -4.01 -1.62
C ALA A 423 16.69 -4.56 -0.71
N TYR A 424 17.13 -3.78 0.28
CA TYR A 424 18.14 -4.24 1.24
C TYR A 424 17.65 -5.42 2.08
N LEU A 425 16.43 -5.36 2.59
CA LEU A 425 15.88 -6.45 3.40
C LEU A 425 15.48 -7.66 2.56
N THR A 426 15.01 -7.46 1.32
CA THR A 426 14.77 -8.55 0.37
C THR A 426 16.08 -9.28 0.05
N PHE A 427 17.16 -8.55 -0.21
CA PHE A 427 18.48 -9.11 -0.45
C PHE A 427 18.95 -9.95 0.74
N ALA A 428 18.87 -9.38 1.95
CA ALA A 428 19.31 -10.06 3.17
C ALA A 428 18.49 -11.32 3.46
N GLU A 429 17.17 -11.27 3.31
CA GLU A 429 16.30 -12.43 3.54
C GLU A 429 16.54 -13.52 2.50
N ALA A 430 16.60 -13.16 1.23
CA ALA A 430 16.89 -14.13 0.16
C ALA A 430 18.26 -14.78 0.34
N ASP A 431 19.27 -13.98 0.70
CA ASP A 431 20.60 -14.47 1.05
C ASP A 431 20.57 -15.48 2.20
N ALA A 432 19.87 -15.17 3.28
CA ALA A 432 19.73 -16.06 4.43
C ALA A 432 18.99 -17.36 4.06
N ARG A 433 17.92 -17.27 3.27
CA ARG A 433 17.15 -18.45 2.83
C ARG A 433 17.98 -19.36 1.91
N LEU A 434 18.85 -18.79 1.09
CA LEU A 434 19.80 -19.55 0.26
C LEU A 434 20.95 -20.17 1.09
N ASN A 435 21.22 -19.63 2.27
CA ASN A 435 22.35 -20.02 3.13
C ASN A 435 21.90 -20.70 4.44
N GLY A 436 20.88 -21.52 4.38
CA GLY A 436 20.44 -22.34 5.51
C GLY A 436 19.81 -21.56 6.67
N GLY A 437 19.28 -20.38 6.42
CA GLY A 437 18.55 -19.56 7.41
C GLY A 437 19.39 -18.47 8.08
N ASN A 438 20.64 -18.29 7.69
CA ASN A 438 21.53 -17.26 8.22
C ASN A 438 22.19 -16.48 7.08
N THR A 439 22.36 -15.18 7.23
CA THR A 439 23.00 -14.35 6.21
C THR A 439 24.46 -14.73 6.00
N THR A 440 24.94 -14.61 4.76
CA THR A 440 26.37 -14.50 4.44
C THR A 440 26.87 -13.09 4.83
N SER A 441 28.16 -12.81 4.59
CA SER A 441 28.69 -11.45 4.82
C SER A 441 27.97 -10.38 4.01
N GLU A 442 27.53 -10.67 2.79
CA GLU A 442 26.79 -9.73 1.93
C GLU A 442 25.40 -9.43 2.50
N GLY A 443 24.65 -10.46 2.92
CA GLY A 443 23.35 -10.29 3.56
C GLY A 443 23.46 -9.57 4.90
N THR A 444 24.50 -9.87 5.69
CA THR A 444 24.81 -9.16 6.94
C THR A 444 25.08 -7.68 6.68
N GLN A 445 25.84 -7.35 5.63
CA GLN A 445 26.10 -5.96 5.24
C GLN A 445 24.82 -5.23 4.83
N ALA A 446 23.90 -5.89 4.13
CA ALA A 446 22.62 -5.30 3.74
C ALA A 446 21.76 -4.92 4.96
N VAL A 447 21.65 -5.80 5.96
CA VAL A 447 20.97 -5.48 7.23
C VAL A 447 21.69 -4.34 7.96
N ASN A 448 23.01 -4.39 8.05
CA ASN A 448 23.80 -3.36 8.70
C ASN A 448 23.63 -1.97 8.05
N SER A 449 23.42 -1.90 6.73
CA SER A 449 23.14 -0.64 6.03
C SER A 449 21.83 0.00 6.52
N ILE A 450 20.78 -0.80 6.68
CA ILE A 450 19.50 -0.35 7.25
C ILE A 450 19.66 0.11 8.69
N ARG A 451 20.37 -0.67 9.52
CA ARG A 451 20.57 -0.36 10.92
C ARG A 451 21.46 0.86 11.15
N SER A 452 22.52 0.99 10.36
CA SER A 452 23.41 2.18 10.41
C SER A 452 22.67 3.47 10.06
N ARG A 453 21.78 3.45 9.07
CA ARG A 453 20.94 4.59 8.71
C ARG A 453 20.06 5.03 9.89
N ALA A 454 19.59 4.08 10.69
CA ALA A 454 18.76 4.33 11.86
C ALA A 454 19.57 4.55 13.15
N HIS A 455 20.89 4.64 13.08
CA HIS A 455 21.80 4.70 14.23
C HIS A 455 21.58 3.53 15.22
N ALA A 456 21.04 2.42 14.75
CA ALA A 456 20.92 1.17 15.50
C ALA A 456 22.24 0.38 15.46
N SER A 457 22.43 -0.49 16.45
CA SER A 457 23.63 -1.33 16.53
C SER A 457 23.78 -2.22 15.31
N THR A 458 25.00 -2.38 14.82
CA THR A 458 25.39 -3.30 13.75
C THR A 458 26.20 -4.45 14.31
N ARG A 459 26.40 -5.50 13.52
CA ARG A 459 27.23 -6.64 13.92
C ARG A 459 27.93 -7.29 12.72
N THR A 460 28.95 -8.08 12.98
CA THR A 460 29.72 -8.82 11.98
C THR A 460 29.26 -10.26 11.80
N ASN A 461 28.65 -10.85 12.82
CA ASN A 461 28.06 -12.19 12.75
C ASN A 461 26.73 -12.18 11.99
N ALA A 462 26.34 -13.34 11.49
CA ALA A 462 25.15 -13.50 10.67
C ALA A 462 23.85 -13.09 11.40
N TYR A 463 22.90 -12.60 10.62
CA TYR A 463 21.49 -12.43 11.04
C TYR A 463 20.73 -13.70 10.67
N SER A 464 19.94 -14.20 11.62
CA SER A 464 19.01 -15.30 11.37
C SER A 464 17.76 -14.83 10.64
N LEU A 465 16.95 -15.75 10.13
CA LEU A 465 15.62 -15.41 9.58
C LEU A 465 14.71 -14.76 10.64
N ASP A 466 14.81 -15.16 11.90
CA ASP A 466 14.04 -14.52 12.98
C ASP A 466 14.48 -13.06 13.18
N ASP A 467 15.78 -12.81 13.16
CA ASP A 467 16.32 -11.44 13.22
C ASP A 467 15.80 -10.58 12.06
N ILE A 468 15.77 -11.15 10.85
CA ILE A 468 15.33 -10.45 9.63
C ILE A 468 13.81 -10.19 9.67
N CYS A 469 13.01 -11.11 10.16
CA CYS A 469 11.59 -10.92 10.35
C CYS A 469 11.27 -9.74 11.28
N ASP A 470 12.03 -9.60 12.35
CA ASP A 470 11.92 -8.47 13.26
C ASP A 470 12.46 -7.17 12.64
N GLU A 471 13.50 -7.26 11.81
CA GLU A 471 14.04 -6.08 11.11
C GLU A 471 13.06 -5.53 10.06
N TRP A 472 12.34 -6.39 9.34
CA TRP A 472 11.23 -5.97 8.49
C TRP A 472 10.20 -5.14 9.26
N SER A 473 9.84 -5.57 10.48
CA SER A 473 8.90 -4.85 11.33
C SER A 473 9.47 -3.50 11.80
N ARG A 474 10.72 -3.49 12.30
CA ARG A 474 11.37 -2.24 12.75
C ARG A 474 11.44 -1.20 11.65
N GLU A 475 11.75 -1.62 10.44
CA GLU A 475 11.91 -0.71 9.29
C GLU A 475 10.57 -0.26 8.71
N PHE A 476 9.60 -1.16 8.54
CA PHE A 476 8.40 -0.96 7.74
C PHE A 476 7.09 -0.93 8.55
N TYR A 477 7.12 -0.92 9.87
CA TYR A 477 5.88 -0.89 10.63
C TYR A 477 4.98 0.28 10.17
N PHE A 478 3.68 0.02 10.11
CA PHE A 478 2.66 0.98 9.66
C PHE A 478 2.75 1.41 8.18
N GLU A 479 3.51 0.68 7.36
CA GLU A 479 3.61 0.95 5.92
C GLU A 479 2.84 -0.03 5.04
N GLY A 480 1.88 -0.77 5.59
CA GLY A 480 0.93 -1.55 4.82
C GLY A 480 1.46 -2.88 4.25
N ARG A 481 2.42 -3.56 4.90
CA ARG A 481 3.02 -4.79 4.38
C ARG A 481 3.13 -5.97 5.35
N ARG A 482 3.01 -5.76 6.65
CA ARG A 482 3.37 -6.78 7.67
C ARG A 482 2.68 -8.12 7.50
N ARG A 483 1.40 -8.14 7.08
CA ARG A 483 0.66 -9.38 6.83
C ARG A 483 1.39 -10.29 5.83
N MET A 484 1.87 -9.76 4.72
CA MET A 484 2.63 -10.50 3.69
C MET A 484 3.91 -11.09 4.29
N ASP A 485 4.63 -10.32 5.10
CA ASP A 485 5.85 -10.77 5.76
C ASP A 485 5.56 -11.90 6.76
N LEU A 486 4.56 -11.76 7.62
CA LEU A 486 4.19 -12.80 8.58
C LEU A 486 3.76 -14.11 7.91
N ILE A 487 3.03 -14.04 6.80
CA ILE A 487 2.65 -15.22 6.02
C ILE A 487 3.90 -15.91 5.47
N ARG A 488 4.83 -15.16 4.89
CA ARG A 488 6.09 -15.70 4.33
C ARG A 488 6.97 -16.36 5.41
N PHE A 489 7.00 -15.81 6.62
CA PHE A 489 7.74 -16.38 7.75
C PHE A 489 6.96 -17.46 8.51
N ASN A 490 5.80 -17.89 8.03
CA ASN A 490 4.92 -18.84 8.71
C ASN A 490 4.56 -18.41 10.14
N ARG A 491 4.20 -17.14 10.32
CA ARG A 491 3.84 -16.52 11.61
C ARG A 491 2.44 -15.93 11.64
N TYR A 492 1.64 -16.18 10.63
CA TYR A 492 0.29 -15.61 10.49
C TYR A 492 -0.78 -16.65 10.85
N GLY A 493 -1.55 -17.14 9.90
CA GLY A 493 -2.55 -18.19 10.11
C GLY A 493 -1.94 -19.57 10.21
N GLY A 494 -2.69 -20.51 10.79
CA GLY A 494 -2.22 -21.87 11.03
C GLY A 494 -1.55 -22.03 12.40
N ASN A 495 -1.10 -23.22 12.68
CA ASN A 495 -0.56 -23.63 13.97
C ASN A 495 0.98 -23.46 14.00
N ASN A 496 1.44 -22.23 14.21
CA ASN A 496 2.84 -21.84 14.02
C ASN A 496 3.58 -21.40 15.31
N ASN A 497 2.93 -21.43 16.47
CA ASN A 497 3.48 -21.01 17.76
C ASN A 497 3.93 -19.54 17.85
N TYR A 498 3.66 -18.72 16.84
CA TYR A 498 3.91 -17.28 16.89
C TYR A 498 2.62 -16.55 17.27
N THR A 499 2.69 -15.74 18.30
CA THR A 499 1.52 -15.02 18.79
C THR A 499 1.78 -13.52 18.96
N TRP A 500 0.71 -12.76 19.08
CA TRP A 500 0.71 -11.36 19.46
C TRP A 500 -0.56 -11.05 20.25
N GLN A 501 -0.56 -9.95 20.96
CA GLN A 501 -1.71 -9.55 21.76
C GLN A 501 -2.94 -9.31 20.87
N TRP A 502 -4.05 -9.93 21.20
CA TRP A 502 -5.31 -9.93 20.44
C TRP A 502 -5.28 -10.73 19.12
N LYS A 503 -4.24 -11.48 18.82
CA LYS A 503 -4.28 -12.45 17.71
C LYS A 503 -5.47 -13.37 17.84
N GLY A 504 -6.26 -13.49 16.77
CA GLY A 504 -7.45 -14.36 16.77
C GLY A 504 -8.53 -13.97 17.78
N GLY A 505 -8.50 -12.74 18.31
CA GLY A 505 -9.53 -12.19 19.22
C GLY A 505 -9.37 -12.58 20.68
N SER A 506 -8.23 -13.12 21.10
CA SER A 506 -7.90 -13.39 22.49
C SER A 506 -6.80 -12.44 22.98
N TYR A 507 -6.91 -11.95 24.21
CA TYR A 507 -5.94 -11.00 24.77
C TYR A 507 -4.50 -11.51 24.70
N GLU A 508 -4.25 -12.74 25.13
CA GLU A 508 -2.92 -13.38 25.04
C GLU A 508 -2.56 -13.84 23.62
N GLY A 509 -3.50 -13.74 22.70
CA GLY A 509 -3.36 -14.29 21.36
C GLY A 509 -3.66 -15.77 21.26
N ARG A 510 -4.27 -16.17 20.17
CA ARG A 510 -4.50 -17.58 19.80
C ARG A 510 -4.33 -17.76 18.30
N SER A 511 -3.98 -18.97 17.88
CA SER A 511 -3.92 -19.33 16.48
C SER A 511 -5.31 -19.21 15.84
N PHE A 512 -5.34 -18.84 14.57
CA PHE A 512 -6.52 -18.88 13.71
C PHE A 512 -6.24 -19.73 12.48
N ASP A 513 -7.29 -20.19 11.83
CA ASP A 513 -7.16 -21.14 10.72
C ASP A 513 -6.36 -20.54 9.54
N ALA A 514 -5.57 -21.37 8.88
CA ALA A 514 -4.73 -20.97 7.76
C ALA A 514 -5.50 -20.46 6.52
N HIS A 515 -6.81 -20.77 6.38
CA HIS A 515 -7.60 -20.21 5.28
C HIS A 515 -7.67 -18.67 5.34
N LEU A 516 -7.51 -18.08 6.54
CA LEU A 516 -7.48 -16.63 6.74
C LEU A 516 -6.18 -15.97 6.21
N ASN A 517 -5.21 -16.73 5.73
CA ASN A 517 -4.06 -16.19 4.99
C ASN A 517 -4.47 -15.57 3.64
N ILE A 518 -5.63 -15.93 3.15
CA ILE A 518 -6.25 -15.39 1.93
C ILE A 518 -7.60 -14.82 2.31
N PHE A 519 -7.92 -13.62 1.84
CA PHE A 519 -9.21 -12.99 2.05
C PHE A 519 -10.30 -13.67 1.21
N ALA A 520 -11.52 -13.69 1.72
CA ALA A 520 -12.69 -14.13 0.97
C ALA A 520 -12.98 -13.16 -0.19
N ILE A 521 -13.32 -13.71 -1.35
CA ILE A 521 -13.88 -12.90 -2.43
C ILE A 521 -15.21 -12.30 -1.94
N PRO A 522 -15.41 -10.97 -2.09
CA PRO A 522 -16.62 -10.32 -1.61
C PRO A 522 -17.89 -10.96 -2.18
N THR A 523 -18.91 -11.10 -1.33
CA THR A 523 -20.18 -11.78 -1.70
C THR A 523 -20.86 -11.13 -2.90
N ASN A 524 -20.84 -9.79 -2.98
CA ASN A 524 -21.40 -9.05 -4.12
C ASN A 524 -20.69 -9.36 -5.43
N GLU A 525 -19.38 -9.59 -5.40
CA GLU A 525 -18.58 -9.93 -6.58
C GLU A 525 -18.93 -11.34 -7.11
N LEU A 526 -19.08 -12.30 -6.21
CA LEU A 526 -19.54 -13.66 -6.57
C LEU A 526 -20.94 -13.63 -7.19
N THR A 527 -21.81 -12.75 -6.70
CA THR A 527 -23.15 -12.57 -7.26
C THR A 527 -23.13 -11.91 -8.63
N ALA A 528 -22.26 -10.91 -8.83
CA ALA A 528 -22.16 -10.16 -10.07
C ALA A 528 -21.43 -10.93 -11.17
N ASN A 529 -20.48 -11.78 -10.82
CA ASN A 529 -19.65 -12.51 -11.78
C ASN A 529 -19.67 -14.03 -11.54
N SER A 530 -20.46 -14.73 -12.33
CA SER A 530 -20.60 -16.20 -12.28
C SER A 530 -19.32 -16.96 -12.65
N ASN A 531 -18.28 -16.29 -13.17
CA ASN A 531 -16.98 -16.91 -13.44
C ASN A 531 -16.13 -17.08 -12.16
N LEU A 532 -16.53 -16.42 -11.07
CA LEU A 532 -15.79 -16.47 -9.81
C LEU A 532 -16.30 -17.61 -8.91
N THR A 533 -15.36 -18.27 -8.25
CA THR A 533 -15.57 -19.26 -7.22
C THR A 533 -14.88 -18.81 -5.95
N GLN A 534 -15.54 -18.95 -4.81
CA GLN A 534 -15.00 -18.54 -3.51
C GLN A 534 -13.73 -19.31 -3.17
N ASN A 535 -12.83 -18.65 -2.43
CA ASN A 535 -11.65 -19.28 -1.88
C ASN A 535 -12.01 -20.37 -0.85
N PRO A 536 -11.21 -21.47 -0.77
CA PRO A 536 -11.44 -22.53 0.20
C PRO A 536 -11.50 -22.03 1.64
N GLY A 537 -12.44 -22.53 2.42
CA GLY A 537 -12.62 -22.20 3.83
C GLY A 537 -13.67 -21.13 4.11
N TYR A 538 -14.20 -20.46 3.08
CA TYR A 538 -15.24 -19.44 3.21
C TYR A 538 -16.60 -19.92 2.71
#